data_96f9a3b0670179568a6d7955f3ba8fe6
#
_entry.id   96f9a3b0670179568a6d7955f3ba8fe6
#
_cell.length_a   1.000
_cell.length_b   1.000
_cell.length_c   1.000
_cell.angle_alpha   90.00
_cell.angle_beta   90.00
_cell.angle_gamma   90.00
#
_symmetry.space_group_name_H-M   'P 1'
#
loop_
_entity.id
_entity.type
_entity.pdbx_description
1 polymer ?
#
loop_
_entity_poly.entity_id
_entity_poly.type
_entity_poly.pdbx_seq_one_letter_code
_entity_poly.pdbx_strand_id
1 'polypeptide(L)'
;MKKKILIVDDSALMRRVFCDIINNDDRFEVVNTATDGAEGFKLICAKQFDAVILDVYMPRMTGLQMLEEMQKSRVSARVLMASTTTSEGAKETLDALSLGAIDFIKKPENVADARLDSFSKRFLDLLYEIGRASCRERV
;
A
#
# COMPACT_ATOMS: atom_id res chain seq x y z
N MET A 1 -14.00 4.13 -15.05
CA MET A 1 -12.57 4.45 -14.93
C MET A 1 -11.92 3.62 -13.85
N LYS A 2 -10.73 3.15 -14.16
CA LYS A 2 -9.98 2.33 -13.19
C LYS A 2 -9.34 3.19 -12.12
N LYS A 3 -9.34 2.69 -10.89
CA LYS A 3 -8.62 3.31 -9.78
C LYS A 3 -7.12 3.14 -9.98
N LYS A 4 -6.38 4.20 -9.77
CA LYS A 4 -4.92 4.24 -9.99
C LYS A 4 -4.19 3.88 -8.71
N ILE A 5 -3.34 2.86 -8.80
CA ILE A 5 -2.66 2.29 -7.65
C ILE A 5 -1.15 2.47 -7.77
N LEU A 6 -0.51 2.83 -6.66
CA LEU A 6 0.94 2.84 -6.50
C LEU A 6 1.32 1.70 -5.57
N ILE A 7 2.35 0.94 -5.92
CA ILE A 7 2.92 -0.10 -5.05
C ILE A 7 4.32 0.32 -4.65
N VAL A 8 4.57 0.38 -3.35
CA VAL A 8 5.89 0.72 -2.78
C VAL A 8 6.37 -0.47 -1.96
N ASP A 9 7.32 -1.23 -2.49
CA ASP A 9 7.81 -2.46 -1.88
C ASP A 9 9.20 -2.75 -2.45
N ASP A 10 10.17 -3.09 -1.59
CA ASP A 10 11.53 -3.37 -2.04
C ASP A 10 11.66 -4.75 -2.68
N SER A 11 10.70 -5.64 -2.48
CA SER A 11 10.71 -6.97 -3.08
C SER A 11 10.17 -6.93 -4.50
N ALA A 12 11.04 -7.20 -5.48
CA ALA A 12 10.61 -7.26 -6.88
C ALA A 12 9.54 -8.32 -7.09
N LEU A 13 9.67 -9.44 -6.38
CA LEU A 13 8.70 -10.53 -6.49
C LEU A 13 7.33 -10.12 -5.98
N MET A 14 7.28 -9.48 -4.82
CA MET A 14 6.01 -9.03 -4.25
C MET A 14 5.38 -7.91 -5.08
N ARG A 15 6.18 -6.99 -5.62
CA ARG A 15 5.65 -5.98 -6.53
C ARG A 15 4.97 -6.63 -7.72
N ARG A 16 5.60 -7.64 -8.30
CA ARG A 16 5.02 -8.35 -9.44
C ARG A 16 3.73 -9.07 -9.07
N VAL A 17 3.73 -9.75 -7.93
CA VAL A 17 2.53 -10.47 -7.46
C VAL A 17 1.36 -9.50 -7.27
N PHE A 18 1.60 -8.40 -6.58
CA PHE A 18 0.55 -7.39 -6.37
C PHE A 18 0.09 -6.76 -7.68
N CYS A 19 1.03 -6.49 -8.59
CA CYS A 19 0.67 -5.98 -9.93
C CYS A 19 -0.24 -6.95 -10.66
N ASP A 20 0.08 -8.24 -10.65
CA ASP A 20 -0.71 -9.25 -11.33
C ASP A 20 -2.12 -9.34 -10.74
N ILE A 21 -2.22 -9.36 -9.41
CA ILE A 21 -3.52 -9.43 -8.73
C ILE A 21 -4.36 -8.20 -9.07
N ILE A 22 -3.78 -7.03 -8.97
CA ILE A 22 -4.51 -5.76 -9.15
C ILE A 22 -4.90 -5.58 -10.63
N ASN A 23 -3.97 -5.83 -11.54
CA ASN A 23 -4.23 -5.62 -12.97
C ASN A 23 -5.21 -6.64 -13.57
N ASN A 24 -5.41 -7.78 -12.89
CA ASN A 24 -6.44 -8.73 -13.30
C ASN A 24 -7.86 -8.32 -12.90
N ASP A 25 -7.99 -7.28 -12.09
CA ASP A 25 -9.29 -6.77 -11.66
C ASP A 25 -9.62 -5.51 -12.48
N ASP A 26 -10.76 -5.51 -13.13
CA ASP A 26 -11.17 -4.41 -14.02
C ASP A 26 -11.37 -3.08 -13.29
N ARG A 27 -11.47 -3.09 -11.98
CA ARG A 27 -11.68 -1.88 -11.18
C ARG A 27 -10.39 -1.08 -10.96
N PHE A 28 -9.23 -1.70 -11.15
CA PHE A 28 -7.93 -1.13 -10.76
C PHE A 28 -6.89 -1.24 -11.86
N GLU A 29 -5.88 -0.37 -11.78
CA GLU A 29 -4.65 -0.52 -12.57
C GLU A 29 -3.48 -0.03 -11.74
N VAL A 30 -2.35 -0.71 -11.84
CA VAL A 30 -1.10 -0.26 -11.22
C VAL A 30 -0.44 0.72 -12.18
N VAL A 31 -0.34 1.97 -11.76
CA VAL A 31 0.22 3.03 -12.61
C VAL A 31 1.72 3.15 -12.43
N ASN A 32 2.18 3.02 -11.19
CA ASN A 32 3.61 3.12 -10.86
C ASN A 32 3.97 2.14 -9.76
N THR A 33 5.25 1.81 -9.68
CA THR A 33 5.82 1.07 -8.57
C THR A 33 7.07 1.80 -8.07
N ALA A 34 7.41 1.58 -6.81
CA ALA A 34 8.60 2.16 -6.18
C ALA A 34 9.29 1.09 -5.34
N THR A 35 10.59 1.22 -5.17
CA THR A 35 11.40 0.24 -4.45
C THR A 35 11.72 0.63 -3.02
N ASP A 36 11.45 1.87 -2.65
CA ASP A 36 11.64 2.35 -1.28
C ASP A 36 10.73 3.56 -1.03
N GLY A 37 10.73 4.01 0.23
CA GLY A 37 9.88 5.12 0.63
C GLY A 37 10.25 6.45 -0.01
N ALA A 38 11.53 6.67 -0.30
CA ALA A 38 11.97 7.91 -0.92
C ALA A 38 11.41 8.04 -2.34
N GLU A 39 11.51 6.97 -3.13
CA GLU A 39 10.95 6.93 -4.47
C GLU A 39 9.42 7.04 -4.42
N GLY A 40 8.79 6.31 -3.50
CA GLY A 40 7.34 6.35 -3.32
C GLY A 40 6.85 7.75 -2.96
N PHE A 41 7.54 8.43 -2.05
CA PHE A 41 7.20 9.77 -1.66
C PHE A 41 7.29 10.75 -2.83
N LYS A 42 8.34 10.64 -3.64
CA LYS A 42 8.49 11.46 -4.85
C LYS A 42 7.31 11.29 -5.78
N LEU A 43 6.89 10.04 -6.00
CA LEU A 43 5.76 9.76 -6.89
C LEU A 43 4.46 10.32 -6.35
N ILE A 44 4.22 10.22 -5.04
CA ILE A 44 3.01 10.76 -4.43
C ILE A 44 2.96 12.28 -4.54
N CYS A 45 4.10 12.94 -4.44
CA CYS A 45 4.17 14.38 -4.60
C CYS A 45 3.93 14.82 -6.05
N ALA A 46 4.31 13.97 -7.03
CA ALA A 46 4.24 14.31 -8.45
C ALA A 46 2.90 13.93 -9.10
N LYS A 47 2.22 12.91 -8.58
CA LYS A 47 1.00 12.35 -9.17
C LYS A 47 -0.04 12.06 -8.12
N GLN A 48 -1.28 11.95 -8.53
CA GLN A 48 -2.36 11.51 -7.65
C GLN A 48 -2.65 10.03 -7.87
N PHE A 49 -2.80 9.31 -6.78
CA PHE A 49 -3.17 7.90 -6.79
C PHE A 49 -4.43 7.71 -5.95
N ASP A 50 -5.26 6.77 -6.35
CA ASP A 50 -6.48 6.46 -5.59
C ASP A 50 -6.17 5.64 -4.33
N ALA A 51 -5.11 4.84 -4.39
CA ALA A 51 -4.62 4.11 -3.23
C ALA A 51 -3.15 3.75 -3.40
N VAL A 52 -2.47 3.54 -2.27
CA VAL A 52 -1.05 3.18 -2.22
C VAL A 52 -0.91 1.93 -1.38
N ILE A 53 -0.22 0.91 -1.91
CA ILE A 53 0.17 -0.26 -1.15
C ILE A 53 1.59 0.01 -0.68
N LEU A 54 1.81 0.04 0.63
CA LEU A 54 3.08 0.47 1.20
C LEU A 54 3.65 -0.58 2.14
N ASP A 55 4.84 -1.07 1.83
CA ASP A 55 5.57 -2.00 2.69
C ASP A 55 6.13 -1.27 3.91
N VAL A 56 6.21 -1.97 5.03
CA VAL A 56 6.75 -1.40 6.28
C VAL A 56 8.28 -1.32 6.23
N TYR A 57 8.93 -2.41 5.87
CA TYR A 57 10.41 -2.51 5.92
C TYR A 57 11.02 -2.39 4.54
N MET A 58 11.76 -1.30 4.33
CA MET A 58 12.44 -1.03 3.07
C MET A 58 13.75 -0.29 3.36
N PRO A 59 14.76 -0.42 2.47
CA PRO A 59 16.00 0.34 2.64
C PRO A 59 15.76 1.82 2.41
N ARG A 60 16.69 2.62 2.86
CA ARG A 60 16.72 4.08 2.73
C ARG A 60 15.61 4.78 3.48
N MET A 61 14.36 4.59 3.08
CA MET A 61 13.22 5.16 3.78
C MET A 61 12.17 4.06 3.96
N THR A 62 11.84 3.76 5.21
CA THR A 62 10.83 2.75 5.53
C THR A 62 9.42 3.28 5.25
N GLY A 63 8.45 2.38 5.28
CA GLY A 63 7.05 2.78 5.11
C GLY A 63 6.59 3.77 6.16
N LEU A 64 6.97 3.55 7.43
CA LEU A 64 6.60 4.47 8.49
C LEU A 64 7.25 5.84 8.30
N GLN A 65 8.50 5.87 7.89
CA GLN A 65 9.20 7.14 7.60
C GLN A 65 8.54 7.87 6.44
N MET A 66 8.08 7.14 5.42
CA MET A 66 7.37 7.73 4.31
C MET A 66 6.06 8.37 4.78
N LEU A 67 5.31 7.69 5.66
CA LEU A 67 4.09 8.25 6.22
C LEU A 67 4.38 9.52 7.03
N GLU A 68 5.47 9.53 7.80
CA GLU A 68 5.88 10.71 8.55
C GLU A 68 6.18 11.88 7.62
N GLU A 69 6.91 11.63 6.53
CA GLU A 69 7.21 12.67 5.55
C GLU A 69 5.96 13.20 4.87
N MET A 70 5.02 12.33 4.56
CA MET A 70 3.74 12.74 4.00
C MET A 70 2.99 13.67 4.96
N GLN A 71 3.01 13.33 6.25
CA GLN A 71 2.36 14.13 7.27
C GLN A 71 3.02 15.52 7.40
N LYS A 72 4.35 15.55 7.47
CA LYS A 72 5.11 16.79 7.55
C LYS A 72 4.90 17.69 6.35
N SER A 73 4.80 17.10 5.17
CA SER A 73 4.64 17.83 3.91
C SER A 73 3.18 18.10 3.55
N ARG A 74 2.27 17.65 4.39
CA ARG A 74 0.82 17.79 4.18
C ARG A 74 0.37 17.18 2.85
N VAL A 75 1.01 16.10 2.46
CA VAL A 75 0.62 15.30 1.30
C VAL A 75 -0.22 14.14 1.81
N SER A 76 -1.41 13.98 1.30
CA SER A 76 -2.29 12.89 1.73
C SER A 76 -2.54 11.89 0.61
N ALA A 77 -2.65 10.62 0.99
CA ALA A 77 -3.02 9.55 0.09
C ALA A 77 -3.66 8.45 0.92
N ARG A 78 -4.46 7.62 0.27
CA ARG A 78 -5.08 6.48 0.95
C ARG A 78 -4.09 5.34 0.93
N VAL A 79 -3.56 4.99 2.11
CA VAL A 79 -2.48 4.01 2.23
C VAL A 79 -2.98 2.73 2.88
N LEU A 80 -2.71 1.61 2.22
CA LEU A 80 -2.85 0.26 2.77
C LEU A 80 -1.45 -0.24 3.08
N MET A 81 -1.15 -0.47 4.36
CA MET A 81 0.14 -1.03 4.76
C MET A 81 0.16 -2.52 4.51
N ALA A 82 1.29 -3.03 4.07
CA ALA A 82 1.48 -4.47 3.87
C ALA A 82 2.80 -4.90 4.50
N SER A 83 2.79 -5.99 5.27
CA SER A 83 3.99 -6.49 5.93
C SER A 83 3.93 -8.00 6.11
N THR A 84 5.10 -8.62 6.12
CA THR A 84 5.24 -10.05 6.39
C THR A 84 5.13 -10.37 7.87
N THR A 85 5.37 -9.40 8.74
CA THR A 85 5.36 -9.63 10.19
C THR A 85 3.94 -9.63 10.74
N THR A 86 3.73 -10.42 11.80
CA THR A 86 2.43 -10.56 12.45
C THR A 86 2.44 -9.93 13.84
N SER A 87 2.81 -10.72 14.85
CA SER A 87 2.77 -10.26 16.24
C SER A 87 3.73 -9.11 16.49
N GLU A 88 4.90 -9.15 15.87
CA GLU A 88 5.88 -8.06 15.98
C GLU A 88 5.44 -6.83 15.19
N GLY A 89 4.59 -7.03 14.20
CA GLY A 89 4.04 -5.95 13.42
C GLY A 89 2.91 -5.20 14.11
N ALA A 90 2.48 -5.65 15.30
CA ALA A 90 1.38 -4.99 15.98
C ALA A 90 1.69 -3.55 16.33
N LYS A 91 2.91 -3.28 16.79
CA LYS A 91 3.34 -1.92 17.09
C LYS A 91 3.43 -1.08 15.82
N GLU A 92 4.04 -1.61 14.78
CA GLU A 92 4.16 -0.93 13.50
C GLU A 92 2.79 -0.68 12.88
N THR A 93 1.86 -1.60 13.07
CA THR A 93 0.48 -1.42 12.61
C THR A 93 -0.17 -0.22 13.29
N LEU A 94 -0.06 -0.14 14.62
CA LEU A 94 -0.62 0.97 15.38
C LEU A 94 0.05 2.29 15.01
N ASP A 95 1.38 2.27 14.86
CA ASP A 95 2.14 3.47 14.46
C ASP A 95 1.69 3.93 13.07
N ALA A 96 1.54 3.00 12.12
CA ALA A 96 1.11 3.33 10.78
C ALA A 96 -0.28 3.94 10.76
N LEU A 97 -1.22 3.35 11.52
CA LEU A 97 -2.58 3.88 11.60
C LEU A 97 -2.59 5.27 12.21
N SER A 98 -1.78 5.51 13.24
CA SER A 98 -1.69 6.83 13.86
C SER A 98 -1.05 7.86 12.93
N LEU A 99 -0.24 7.42 11.97
CA LEU A 99 0.40 8.29 10.98
C LEU A 99 -0.45 8.48 9.72
N GLY A 100 -1.64 7.89 9.68
CA GLY A 100 -2.59 8.14 8.61
C GLY A 100 -2.84 7.00 7.64
N ALA A 101 -2.24 5.82 7.85
CA ALA A 101 -2.61 4.66 7.05
C ALA A 101 -4.06 4.28 7.35
N ILE A 102 -4.78 3.84 6.33
CA ILE A 102 -6.20 3.51 6.50
C ILE A 102 -6.38 2.10 7.03
N ASP A 103 -5.55 1.17 6.60
CA ASP A 103 -5.68 -0.21 7.03
C ASP A 103 -4.34 -0.92 6.85
N PHE A 104 -4.32 -2.19 7.22
CA PHE A 104 -3.12 -3.01 7.26
C PHE A 104 -3.48 -4.41 6.77
N ILE A 105 -2.62 -5.01 5.96
CA ILE A 105 -2.78 -6.39 5.52
C ILE A 105 -1.48 -7.15 5.71
N LYS A 106 -1.58 -8.41 6.15
CA LYS A 106 -0.43 -9.29 6.23
C LYS A 106 -0.11 -9.80 4.83
N LYS A 107 1.16 -9.68 4.43
CA LYS A 107 1.62 -10.26 3.18
C LYS A 107 1.61 -11.78 3.27
N PRO A 108 1.34 -12.47 2.16
CA PRO A 108 1.51 -13.93 2.13
C PRO A 108 2.98 -14.30 2.30
N GLU A 109 3.23 -15.45 2.89
CA GLU A 109 4.59 -15.91 3.18
C GLU A 109 5.34 -16.33 1.92
N ASN A 110 4.60 -16.73 0.89
CA ASN A 110 5.22 -17.14 -0.39
C ASN A 110 4.28 -16.81 -1.55
N VAL A 111 4.82 -16.94 -2.77
CA VAL A 111 4.08 -16.60 -3.98
C VAL A 111 2.84 -17.47 -4.17
N ALA A 112 2.94 -18.76 -3.82
CA ALA A 112 1.80 -19.66 -3.95
C ALA A 112 0.63 -19.20 -3.08
N ASP A 113 0.90 -18.80 -1.83
CA ASP A 113 -0.14 -18.28 -0.94
C ASP A 113 -0.72 -16.97 -1.48
N ALA A 114 0.12 -16.14 -2.08
CA ALA A 114 -0.33 -14.87 -2.66
C ALA A 114 -1.31 -15.08 -3.81
N ARG A 115 -1.16 -16.18 -4.54
CA ARG A 115 -2.02 -16.48 -5.68
C ARG A 115 -3.27 -17.26 -5.32
N LEU A 116 -3.47 -17.58 -4.03
CA LEU A 116 -4.70 -18.20 -3.58
C LEU A 116 -5.85 -17.23 -3.69
N ASP A 117 -6.98 -17.72 -4.15
CA ASP A 117 -8.19 -16.89 -4.33
C ASP A 117 -8.59 -16.19 -3.04
N SER A 118 -8.41 -16.85 -1.90
CA SER A 118 -8.77 -16.26 -0.60
C SER A 118 -7.97 -15.00 -0.29
N PHE A 119 -6.65 -15.02 -0.52
CA PHE A 119 -5.83 -13.84 -0.30
C PHE A 119 -6.17 -12.75 -1.32
N SER A 120 -6.23 -13.10 -2.59
CA SER A 120 -6.50 -12.14 -3.66
C SER A 120 -7.83 -11.43 -3.45
N LYS A 121 -8.86 -12.20 -3.10
CA LYS A 121 -10.18 -11.62 -2.86
C LYS A 121 -10.17 -10.65 -1.69
N ARG A 122 -9.57 -11.06 -0.57
CA ARG A 122 -9.50 -10.21 0.62
C ARG A 122 -8.73 -8.93 0.33
N PHE A 123 -7.60 -9.06 -0.36
CA PHE A 123 -6.76 -7.93 -0.72
C PHE A 123 -7.52 -6.95 -1.62
N LEU A 124 -8.18 -7.46 -2.65
CA LEU A 124 -8.94 -6.63 -3.58
C LEU A 124 -10.15 -5.97 -2.92
N ASP A 125 -10.82 -6.68 -2.00
CA ASP A 125 -11.94 -6.11 -1.25
C ASP A 125 -11.47 -4.95 -0.37
N LEU A 126 -10.35 -5.11 0.33
CA LEU A 126 -9.75 -4.03 1.13
C LEU A 126 -9.37 -2.85 0.24
N LEU A 127 -8.74 -3.12 -0.87
CA LEU A 127 -8.31 -2.08 -1.80
C LEU A 127 -9.50 -1.30 -2.35
N TYR A 128 -10.59 -2.00 -2.64
CA TYR A 128 -11.81 -1.36 -3.11
C TYR A 128 -12.38 -0.43 -2.04
N GLU A 129 -12.44 -0.88 -0.80
CA GLU A 129 -12.94 -0.07 0.31
C GLU A 129 -12.10 1.16 0.54
N ILE A 130 -10.77 1.01 0.50
CA ILE A 130 -9.84 2.11 0.67
C ILE A 130 -9.99 3.12 -0.47
N GLY A 131 -10.09 2.65 -1.71
CA GLY A 131 -10.24 3.51 -2.88
C GLY A 131 -11.56 4.25 -2.93
N ARG A 132 -12.59 3.75 -2.24
CA ARG A 132 -13.89 4.40 -2.13
C ARG A 132 -13.92 5.52 -1.12
N ALA A 133 -13.09 5.41 -0.08
CA ALA A 133 -13.12 6.36 1.02
C ALA A 133 -12.90 7.78 0.47
N SER A 134 -13.84 8.66 0.78
CA SER A 134 -13.75 10.05 0.37
C SER A 134 -12.85 10.80 1.35
N CYS A 135 -12.08 11.76 0.84
CA CYS A 135 -11.28 12.61 1.71
C CYS A 135 -12.14 13.38 2.70
N ARG A 136 -13.41 13.59 2.39
CA ARG A 136 -14.37 14.26 3.28
C ARG A 136 -14.65 13.46 4.53
N GLU A 137 -14.58 12.15 4.45
CA GLU A 137 -14.89 11.26 5.55
C GLU A 137 -13.85 11.31 6.66
N ARG A 138 -12.73 11.97 6.40
CA ARG A 138 -11.62 12.07 7.35
C ARG A 138 -11.58 13.37 8.11
N VAL A 139 -12.46 14.24 7.81
CA VAL A 139 -12.53 15.56 8.47
C VAL A 139 -13.06 15.45 9.89
#